data_d6f8c58f8d8ff44fd4712ff24cd785c5
#
_entry.id   d6f8c58f8d8ff44fd4712ff24cd785c5
#
_cell.length_a   1.000
_cell.length_b   1.000
_cell.length_c   1.000
_cell.angle_alpha   90.00
_cell.angle_beta   90.00
_cell.angle_gamma   90.00
#
_symmetry.space_group_name_H-M   'P 1'
#
loop_
_entity.id
_entity.type
_entity.pdbx_description
1 polymer ?
#
loop_
_entity_poly.entity_id
_entity_poly.type
_entity_poly.pdbx_seq_one_letter_code
_entity_poly.pdbx_strand_id
1 'polypeptide(L)'
;MSSTTAKTKQYTDNQYNRTPDHEIGSGFSNYERLMVELNNRQYYPKEVYENFLNENGLDAYETFDKNTDHAKLLETVYSILQTLLSNIDMYRKIETEFVTSGEAATSLRNRLKDLRAEINRIKAEMHYADSDFTFMYYTR
;
A
#
# COMPACT_ATOMS: atom_id res chain seq x y z
N MET A 1 -14.16 -11.42 -36.71
CA MET A 1 -13.50 -10.29 -36.46
C MET A 1 -13.47 -9.89 -35.08
N SER A 2 -14.47 -9.29 -34.64
CA SER A 2 -14.48 -8.79 -33.29
C SER A 2 -14.37 -9.90 -32.26
N SER A 3 -14.77 -11.09 -32.61
CA SER A 3 -14.68 -12.19 -31.64
C SER A 3 -13.23 -12.52 -31.28
N THR A 4 -12.35 -12.37 -32.21
CA THR A 4 -10.95 -12.64 -31.91
C THR A 4 -10.38 -11.66 -30.91
N THR A 5 -10.71 -10.41 -31.09
CA THR A 5 -10.25 -9.39 -30.18
C THR A 5 -10.82 -9.62 -28.77
N ALA A 6 -12.08 -9.98 -28.73
CA ALA A 6 -12.72 -10.21 -27.45
C ALA A 6 -12.06 -11.36 -26.70
N LYS A 7 -11.67 -12.39 -27.39
CA LYS A 7 -11.03 -13.50 -26.74
C LYS A 7 -9.72 -13.12 -26.08
N THR A 8 -8.97 -12.33 -26.76
CA THR A 8 -7.70 -11.88 -26.22
C THR A 8 -7.91 -11.11 -24.94
N LYS A 9 -8.90 -10.24 -24.92
CA LYS A 9 -9.17 -9.48 -23.74
C LYS A 9 -9.57 -10.33 -22.56
N GLN A 10 -10.46 -11.28 -22.81
CA GLN A 10 -10.90 -12.13 -21.74
C GLN A 10 -9.77 -12.86 -21.08
N TYR A 11 -8.88 -13.33 -21.89
CA TYR A 11 -7.77 -14.10 -21.39
C TYR A 11 -6.93 -13.28 -20.44
N THR A 12 -6.66 -12.07 -20.79
CA THR A 12 -5.84 -11.20 -19.97
C THR A 12 -6.53 -10.87 -18.66
N ASP A 13 -7.77 -10.56 -18.72
CA ASP A 13 -8.49 -10.12 -17.53
C ASP A 13 -8.56 -11.20 -16.48
N ASN A 14 -8.79 -12.40 -16.91
CA ASN A 14 -9.00 -13.48 -15.98
C ASN A 14 -7.81 -13.78 -15.14
N GLN A 15 -6.67 -13.53 -15.67
CA GLN A 15 -5.49 -14.00 -15.00
C GLN A 15 -5.10 -13.20 -13.82
N TYR A 16 -5.37 -11.90 -13.82
CA TYR A 16 -4.71 -11.07 -12.86
C TYR A 16 -5.62 -10.21 -12.05
N ASN A 17 -6.89 -10.47 -12.12
CA ASN A 17 -7.83 -9.66 -11.36
C ASN A 17 -7.64 -8.18 -11.59
N ARG A 18 -7.22 -7.85 -12.79
CA ARG A 18 -7.05 -6.45 -13.11
C ARG A 18 -8.37 -5.80 -13.26
N THR A 19 -8.42 -4.54 -12.93
CA THR A 19 -9.59 -3.76 -13.27
C THR A 19 -9.65 -3.63 -14.77
N PRO A 20 -10.85 -3.61 -15.33
CA PRO A 20 -10.97 -3.55 -16.78
C PRO A 20 -10.32 -2.35 -17.42
N ASP A 21 -10.26 -1.26 -16.70
CA ASP A 21 -9.72 -0.04 -17.25
C ASP A 21 -8.28 0.23 -16.86
N HIS A 22 -7.66 -0.71 -16.19
CA HIS A 22 -6.25 -0.55 -15.86
C HIS A 22 -5.42 -0.83 -17.10
N GLU A 23 -4.73 0.18 -17.58
CA GLU A 23 -3.98 0.07 -18.80
C GLU A 23 -2.53 -0.23 -18.57
N ILE A 24 -1.95 -0.93 -19.53
CA ILE A 24 -0.54 -1.23 -19.46
C ILE A 24 0.22 0.08 -19.59
N GLY A 25 1.14 0.27 -18.67
CA GLY A 25 1.95 1.47 -18.68
C GLY A 25 1.42 2.58 -17.81
N SER A 26 0.20 2.44 -17.32
CA SER A 26 -0.35 3.48 -16.44
C SER A 26 0.10 3.32 -15.00
N GLY A 27 0.84 2.26 -14.70
CA GLY A 27 1.32 2.02 -13.36
C GLY A 27 0.40 1.10 -12.58
N PHE A 28 0.76 0.87 -11.34
CA PHE A 28 -0.02 -0.02 -10.48
C PHE A 28 -1.22 0.72 -9.90
N SER A 29 -2.28 -0.04 -9.64
CA SER A 29 -3.36 0.50 -8.83
C SER A 29 -2.88 0.60 -7.38
N ASN A 30 -3.66 1.30 -6.56
CA ASN A 30 -3.31 1.41 -5.15
C ASN A 30 -3.25 0.05 -4.49
N TYR A 31 -4.15 -0.86 -4.84
CA TYR A 31 -4.12 -2.20 -4.29
C TYR A 31 -2.87 -2.95 -4.73
N GLU A 32 -2.54 -2.88 -6.00
CA GLU A 32 -1.36 -3.56 -6.52
C GLU A 32 -0.09 -3.03 -5.87
N ARG A 33 -0.01 -1.73 -5.72
CA ARG A 33 1.16 -1.13 -5.09
C ARG A 33 1.25 -1.50 -3.62
N LEU A 34 0.10 -1.59 -2.95
CA LEU A 34 0.07 -2.04 -1.56
C LEU A 34 0.62 -3.45 -1.44
N MET A 35 0.24 -4.34 -2.34
CA MET A 35 0.72 -5.70 -2.28
C MET A 35 2.22 -5.79 -2.50
N VAL A 36 2.76 -4.90 -3.33
CA VAL A 36 4.22 -4.84 -3.49
C VAL A 36 4.90 -4.50 -2.17
N GLU A 37 4.34 -3.53 -1.45
CA GLU A 37 4.92 -3.14 -0.16
C GLU A 37 4.83 -4.26 0.87
N LEU A 38 3.86 -5.13 0.71
CA LEU A 38 3.67 -6.26 1.62
C LEU A 38 4.37 -7.53 1.11
N ASN A 39 5.24 -7.39 0.11
CA ASN A 39 5.98 -8.50 -0.48
C ASN A 39 5.05 -9.58 -1.03
N ASN A 40 3.89 -9.15 -1.52
CA ASN A 40 2.85 -10.03 -2.07
C ASN A 40 2.35 -11.06 -1.09
N ARG A 41 2.48 -10.79 0.19
CA ARG A 41 1.96 -11.67 1.21
C ARG A 41 0.53 -11.30 1.53
N GLN A 42 -0.32 -12.29 1.49
CA GLN A 42 -1.74 -12.05 1.69
C GLN A 42 -2.18 -12.67 3.00
N TYR A 43 -2.20 -11.85 4.03
CA TYR A 43 -2.61 -12.31 5.37
C TYR A 43 -4.12 -12.25 5.56
N TYR A 44 -4.79 -11.42 4.78
CA TYR A 44 -6.22 -11.19 4.87
C TYR A 44 -6.86 -11.33 3.51
N PRO A 45 -8.18 -11.51 3.45
CA PRO A 45 -8.88 -11.43 2.17
C PRO A 45 -8.72 -10.06 1.53
N LYS A 46 -8.91 -10.00 0.24
CA LYS A 46 -8.72 -8.78 -0.53
C LYS A 46 -9.55 -7.62 -0.01
N GLU A 47 -10.76 -7.94 0.41
CA GLU A 47 -11.69 -6.90 0.89
C GLU A 47 -11.14 -6.16 2.10
N VAL A 48 -10.38 -6.85 2.93
CA VAL A 48 -9.79 -6.23 4.10
C VAL A 48 -8.76 -5.18 3.69
N TYR A 49 -7.94 -5.52 2.69
CA TYR A 49 -6.96 -4.56 2.19
C TYR A 49 -7.62 -3.37 1.55
N GLU A 50 -8.70 -3.61 0.82
CA GLU A 50 -9.46 -2.50 0.22
C GLU A 50 -9.99 -1.57 1.29
N ASN A 51 -10.46 -2.15 2.39
CA ASN A 51 -10.96 -1.34 3.47
C ASN A 51 -9.85 -0.51 4.14
N PHE A 52 -8.70 -1.12 4.36
CA PHE A 52 -7.57 -0.37 4.91
C PHE A 52 -7.18 0.80 4.00
N LEU A 53 -7.19 0.58 2.69
CA LEU A 53 -6.91 1.65 1.75
C LEU A 53 -7.94 2.76 1.86
N ASN A 54 -9.21 2.38 1.90
CA ASN A 54 -10.27 3.38 2.02
C ASN A 54 -10.13 4.20 3.30
N GLU A 55 -9.78 3.57 4.39
CA GLU A 55 -9.62 4.28 5.65
C GLU A 55 -8.53 5.33 5.59
N ASN A 56 -7.57 5.13 4.70
CA ASN A 56 -6.47 6.08 4.54
C ASN A 56 -6.67 6.98 3.33
N GLY A 57 -7.87 6.98 2.77
CA GLY A 57 -8.20 7.91 1.69
C GLY A 57 -7.78 7.47 0.31
N LEU A 58 -7.57 6.17 0.11
CA LEU A 58 -7.17 5.64 -1.18
C LEU A 58 -8.22 4.69 -1.72
N ASP A 59 -8.51 4.81 -3.01
CA ASP A 59 -9.37 3.86 -3.68
C ASP A 59 -8.49 2.74 -4.23
N ALA A 60 -8.86 1.49 -3.93
CA ALA A 60 -8.03 0.35 -4.26
C ALA A 60 -7.74 0.23 -5.75
N TYR A 61 -8.67 0.68 -6.57
CA TYR A 61 -8.57 0.45 -8.01
C TYR A 61 -8.08 1.65 -8.80
N GLU A 62 -7.87 2.78 -8.13
CA GLU A 62 -7.29 3.92 -8.81
C GLU A 62 -5.79 3.76 -8.94
N THR A 63 -5.24 4.40 -9.95
CA THR A 63 -3.80 4.34 -10.18
C THR A 63 -3.05 5.05 -9.07
N PHE A 64 -2.01 4.40 -8.58
CA PHE A 64 -1.17 4.96 -7.52
C PHE A 64 -0.34 6.11 -8.06
N ASP A 65 -0.39 7.24 -7.39
CA ASP A 65 0.42 8.41 -7.73
C ASP A 65 1.36 8.68 -6.57
N LYS A 66 2.64 8.44 -6.80
CA LYS A 66 3.62 8.59 -5.74
C LYS A 66 3.64 9.99 -5.15
N ASN A 67 3.38 10.98 -5.97
CA ASN A 67 3.48 12.37 -5.52
C ASN A 67 2.40 12.73 -4.49
N THR A 68 1.23 12.14 -4.61
CA THR A 68 0.12 12.48 -3.74
C THR A 68 -0.25 11.37 -2.78
N ASP A 69 0.02 10.12 -3.13
CA ASP A 69 -0.53 8.98 -2.41
C ASP A 69 0.49 8.22 -1.58
N HIS A 70 1.76 8.58 -1.68
CA HIS A 70 2.81 7.77 -1.06
C HIS A 70 2.64 7.68 0.45
N ALA A 71 2.42 8.80 1.12
CA ALA A 71 2.25 8.79 2.57
C ALA A 71 1.02 7.98 2.98
N LYS A 72 -0.06 8.14 2.22
CA LYS A 72 -1.29 7.40 2.52
C LYS A 72 -1.08 5.89 2.35
N LEU A 73 -0.35 5.51 1.33
CA LEU A 73 -0.06 4.11 1.12
C LEU A 73 0.77 3.53 2.25
N LEU A 74 1.79 4.25 2.69
CA LEU A 74 2.62 3.79 3.79
C LEU A 74 1.84 3.74 5.10
N GLU A 75 0.90 4.65 5.31
CA GLU A 75 0.03 4.57 6.47
C GLU A 75 -0.85 3.34 6.41
N THR A 76 -1.30 2.98 5.21
CA THR A 76 -2.06 1.75 5.04
C THR A 76 -1.22 0.53 5.40
N VAL A 77 0.02 0.50 4.91
CA VAL A 77 0.94 -0.59 5.25
C VAL A 77 1.16 -0.66 6.76
N TYR A 78 1.36 0.51 7.37
CA TYR A 78 1.58 0.57 8.81
C TYR A 78 0.38 0.01 9.56
N SER A 79 -0.83 0.40 9.17
CA SER A 79 -2.04 -0.08 9.82
C SER A 79 -2.18 -1.59 9.72
N ILE A 80 -1.89 -2.13 8.55
CA ILE A 80 -1.98 -3.57 8.34
C ILE A 80 -0.97 -4.31 9.20
N LEU A 81 0.27 -3.86 9.18
CA LEU A 81 1.31 -4.54 9.95
C LEU A 81 1.09 -4.41 11.44
N GLN A 82 0.57 -3.27 11.88
CA GLN A 82 0.26 -3.09 13.29
C GLN A 82 -0.86 -4.03 13.71
N THR A 83 -1.86 -4.18 12.86
CA THR A 83 -2.95 -5.11 13.12
C THR A 83 -2.44 -6.55 13.18
N LEU A 84 -1.55 -6.91 12.29
CA LEU A 84 -0.95 -8.23 12.32
C LEU A 84 -0.18 -8.48 13.61
N LEU A 85 0.58 -7.50 14.04
CA LEU A 85 1.35 -7.65 15.28
C LEU A 85 0.43 -7.82 16.49
N SER A 86 -0.74 -7.20 16.45
CA SER A 86 -1.70 -7.28 17.54
C SER A 86 -2.52 -8.57 17.53
N ASN A 87 -2.52 -9.28 16.41
CA ASN A 87 -3.36 -10.46 16.24
C ASN A 87 -2.50 -11.71 16.44
N ILE A 88 -2.75 -12.43 17.53
CA ILE A 88 -1.91 -13.56 17.91
C ILE A 88 -1.85 -14.63 16.83
N ASP A 89 -2.99 -14.95 16.24
CA ASP A 89 -3.03 -16.01 15.23
C ASP A 89 -2.24 -15.65 14.00
N MET A 90 -2.41 -14.42 13.54
CA MET A 90 -1.66 -13.95 12.37
C MET A 90 -0.20 -13.79 12.68
N TYR A 91 0.10 -13.40 13.92
CA TYR A 91 1.47 -13.26 14.34
C TYR A 91 2.19 -14.61 14.28
N ARG A 92 1.54 -15.67 14.70
CA ARG A 92 2.11 -17.00 14.60
C ARG A 92 2.38 -17.42 13.18
N LYS A 93 1.49 -17.00 12.26
CA LYS A 93 1.70 -17.27 10.85
C LYS A 93 2.96 -16.58 10.36
N ILE A 94 3.16 -15.34 10.78
CA ILE A 94 4.38 -14.61 10.44
C ILE A 94 5.60 -15.33 11.01
N GLU A 95 5.52 -15.78 12.22
CA GLU A 95 6.63 -16.50 12.84
C GLU A 95 7.01 -17.74 12.04
N THR A 96 6.01 -18.44 11.53
CA THR A 96 6.27 -19.64 10.76
C THR A 96 7.00 -19.32 9.47
N GLU A 97 6.71 -18.17 8.90
CA GLU A 97 7.34 -17.74 7.65
C GLU A 97 8.75 -17.23 7.87
N PHE A 98 9.03 -16.70 9.05
CA PHE A 98 10.37 -16.28 9.40
C PHE A 98 10.99 -17.37 10.26
N VAL A 99 12.21 -17.63 10.09
CA VAL A 99 12.87 -18.81 10.62
C VAL A 99 12.82 -18.93 12.12
N THR A 100 12.89 -17.82 12.84
CA THR A 100 12.93 -17.87 14.30
C THR A 100 11.90 -16.94 14.88
N SER A 101 11.26 -17.44 15.93
CA SER A 101 10.14 -16.72 16.50
C SER A 101 10.54 -15.39 17.12
N GLY A 102 11.68 -15.34 17.75
CA GLY A 102 12.10 -14.07 18.37
C GLY A 102 12.41 -12.99 17.37
N GLU A 103 12.84 -13.39 16.19
CA GLU A 103 13.21 -12.44 15.17
C GLU A 103 12.02 -11.88 14.42
N ALA A 104 10.95 -12.66 14.33
CA ALA A 104 9.78 -12.19 13.62
C ALA A 104 9.21 -10.93 14.26
N ALA A 105 9.08 -10.97 15.58
CA ALA A 105 8.55 -9.82 16.30
C ALA A 105 9.45 -8.60 16.15
N THR A 106 10.75 -8.83 16.30
CA THR A 106 11.71 -7.75 16.21
C THR A 106 11.71 -7.14 14.82
N SER A 107 11.71 -8.00 13.80
CA SER A 107 11.68 -7.54 12.42
C SER A 107 10.43 -6.71 12.14
N LEU A 108 9.29 -7.18 12.60
CA LEU A 108 8.06 -6.47 12.37
C LEU A 108 8.03 -5.13 13.08
N ARG A 109 8.51 -5.09 14.33
CA ARG A 109 8.59 -3.83 15.06
C ARG A 109 9.54 -2.85 14.40
N ASN A 110 10.67 -3.35 13.90
CA ASN A 110 11.61 -2.50 13.19
C ASN A 110 11.00 -1.96 11.91
N ARG A 111 10.28 -2.80 11.19
CA ARG A 111 9.59 -2.35 9.98
C ARG A 111 8.58 -1.25 10.30
N LEU A 112 7.83 -1.42 11.39
CA LEU A 112 6.87 -0.41 11.81
C LEU A 112 7.56 0.89 12.17
N LYS A 113 8.69 0.80 12.86
CA LYS A 113 9.44 1.99 13.23
C LYS A 113 9.95 2.72 12.00
N ASP A 114 10.49 1.95 11.05
CA ASP A 114 11.00 2.55 9.81
C ASP A 114 9.88 3.20 9.02
N LEU A 115 8.72 2.54 8.96
CA LEU A 115 7.56 3.11 8.26
C LEU A 115 7.11 4.40 8.91
N ARG A 116 7.07 4.44 10.24
CA ARG A 116 6.65 5.65 10.92
C ARG A 116 7.62 6.80 10.62
N ALA A 117 8.90 6.49 10.62
CA ALA A 117 9.90 7.50 10.31
C ALA A 117 9.75 8.00 8.87
N GLU A 118 9.52 7.09 7.95
CA GLU A 118 9.36 7.45 6.55
C GLU A 118 8.09 8.28 6.33
N ILE A 119 6.99 7.88 6.96
CA ILE A 119 5.75 8.63 6.87
C ILE A 119 5.93 10.03 7.40
N ASN A 120 6.58 10.15 8.55
CA ASN A 120 6.80 11.45 9.13
C ASN A 120 7.70 12.32 8.25
N ARG A 121 8.70 11.72 7.64
CA ARG A 121 9.57 12.46 6.73
C ARG A 121 8.78 12.99 5.53
N ILE A 122 7.96 12.14 4.94
CA ILE A 122 7.19 12.56 3.77
C ILE A 122 6.21 13.65 4.15
N LYS A 123 5.53 13.50 5.27
CA LYS A 123 4.58 14.52 5.71
C LYS A 123 5.27 15.83 6.02
N ALA A 124 6.46 15.76 6.59
CA ALA A 124 7.21 16.98 6.86
C ALA A 124 7.59 17.68 5.57
N GLU A 125 7.99 16.92 4.56
CA GLU A 125 8.32 17.51 3.27
C GLU A 125 7.12 18.19 2.63
N MET A 126 5.96 17.53 2.71
CA MET A 126 4.74 18.11 2.18
C MET A 126 4.36 19.36 2.96
N HIS A 127 4.52 19.31 4.27
CA HIS A 127 4.23 20.46 5.11
C HIS A 127 5.17 21.63 4.80
N TYR A 128 6.42 21.34 4.57
CA TYR A 128 7.37 22.37 4.20
C TYR A 128 7.03 23.05 2.90
N ALA A 129 6.58 22.28 1.92
CA ALA A 129 6.19 22.87 0.65
C ALA A 129 5.06 23.85 0.83
N ASP A 130 4.08 23.48 1.66
CA ASP A 130 2.97 24.39 1.97
C ASP A 130 3.42 25.55 2.82
N SER A 131 4.30 25.30 3.77
CA SER A 131 4.78 26.32 4.67
C SER A 131 5.62 27.36 3.99
N ASP A 132 6.42 26.94 3.05
CA ASP A 132 7.25 27.89 2.31
C ASP A 132 6.40 28.96 1.68
N PHE A 133 5.32 28.53 1.08
CA PHE A 133 4.41 29.44 0.45
C PHE A 133 3.79 30.38 1.46
N THR A 134 3.35 29.83 2.56
CA THR A 134 2.74 30.61 3.62
C THR A 134 3.76 31.55 4.28
N PHE A 135 4.94 31.03 4.50
CA PHE A 135 5.98 31.78 5.15
C PHE A 135 6.34 33.01 4.36
N MET A 136 6.39 32.89 3.05
CA MET A 136 6.70 34.02 2.22
C MET A 136 5.68 35.12 2.33
N TYR A 137 4.45 34.74 2.65
CA TYR A 137 3.44 35.72 2.88
C TYR A 137 3.60 36.46 4.17
N TYR A 138 3.99 35.73 5.21
CA TYR A 138 3.95 36.29 6.56
C TYR A 138 5.24 36.94 7.01
N THR A 139 6.29 36.66 6.35
CA THR A 139 7.54 37.27 6.76
C THR A 139 7.74 38.65 6.20
N ARG A 140 6.78 39.13 5.48
CA ARG A 140 6.97 40.45 4.97
C ARG A 140 6.32 41.45 5.67
#